data_2cde2a9401fecd712f5e187aa7b6f959
#
_entry.id   2cde2a9401fecd712f5e187aa7b6f959
#
_cell.length_a   1.000
_cell.length_b   1.000
_cell.length_c   1.000
_cell.angle_alpha   90.00
_cell.angle_beta   90.00
_cell.angle_gamma   90.00
#
_symmetry.space_group_name_H-M   'P 1'
#
loop_
_entity.id
_entity.type
_entity.pdbx_description
1 polymer ?
#
loop_
_entity_poly.entity_id
_entity_poly.type
_entity_poly.pdbx_seq_one_letter_code
_entity_poly.pdbx_strand_id
1 'polypeptide(L)'
;LEKGTSFGAPCELENKLAEMVIEAVPSVEMVRFVNSGTEACMSVLRLMRAFTGRDKVIKFEGCYHGHADMFLVKAGSGVATLGLPDSPGVPRSTTANTLTAPYNDLEAVKELFAENPDAISGVILEPVVGNAGFITPEPGFLEGLRELTKEHGALLVFDEVMTGFRISYGGAQERFGVTPDLTTLGKVIGGGLPVGA
;
A
#
# COMPACT_ATOMS: atom_id res chain seq x y z
N LEU A 1 28.91 11.79 -0.10
CA LEU A 1 29.50 10.61 -0.79
C LEU A 1 30.83 10.14 -0.15
N GLU A 2 31.55 10.99 0.58
CA GLU A 2 32.85 10.65 1.19
C GLU A 2 32.82 9.46 2.16
N LYS A 3 31.67 9.22 2.79
CA LYS A 3 31.46 8.10 3.73
C LYS A 3 30.81 6.87 3.11
N GLY A 4 30.63 6.86 1.80
CA GLY A 4 29.88 5.80 1.08
C GLY A 4 28.38 6.06 1.01
N THR A 5 27.66 5.20 0.28
CA THR A 5 26.22 5.40 -0.02
C THR A 5 25.36 4.19 0.32
N SER A 6 25.94 3.00 0.45
CA SER A 6 25.22 1.78 0.75
C SER A 6 26.12 0.77 1.46
N PHE A 7 25.56 0.11 2.46
CA PHE A 7 26.30 -0.84 3.28
C PHE A 7 25.44 -2.09 3.53
N GLY A 8 26.08 -3.23 3.73
CA GLY A 8 25.42 -4.46 4.17
C GLY A 8 25.08 -4.48 5.67
N ALA A 9 25.20 -3.34 6.36
CA ALA A 9 24.91 -3.15 7.77
C ALA A 9 24.27 -1.78 8.00
N PRO A 10 23.48 -1.60 9.06
CA PRO A 10 22.88 -0.31 9.41
C PRO A 10 23.94 0.78 9.58
N CYS A 11 23.63 1.99 9.17
CA CYS A 11 24.47 3.16 9.38
C CYS A 11 23.71 4.23 10.18
N GLU A 12 24.49 5.17 10.74
CA GLU A 12 23.95 6.22 11.61
C GLU A 12 22.91 7.11 10.92
N LEU A 13 23.06 7.35 9.61
CA LEU A 13 22.11 8.17 8.84
C LEU A 13 20.79 7.45 8.59
N GLU A 14 20.82 6.12 8.41
CA GLU A 14 19.60 5.32 8.31
C GLU A 14 18.81 5.37 9.62
N ASN A 15 19.50 5.24 10.76
CA ASN A 15 18.86 5.33 12.08
C ASN A 15 18.19 6.71 12.27
N LYS A 16 18.87 7.79 11.93
CA LYS A 16 18.31 9.15 11.99
C LYS A 16 17.09 9.33 11.09
N LEU A 17 17.14 8.80 9.87
CA LEU A 17 16.01 8.86 8.96
C LEU A 17 14.83 8.02 9.50
N ALA A 18 15.10 6.85 10.07
CA ALA A 18 14.06 6.03 10.70
C ALA A 18 13.38 6.76 11.87
N GLU A 19 14.15 7.39 12.75
CA GLU A 19 13.63 8.19 13.86
C GLU A 19 12.73 9.34 13.36
N MET A 20 13.16 10.05 12.32
CA MET A 20 12.37 11.14 11.73
C MET A 20 11.05 10.63 11.11
N VAL A 21 11.06 9.44 10.49
CA VAL A 21 9.83 8.83 9.94
C VAL A 21 8.89 8.40 11.05
N ILE A 22 9.40 7.77 12.11
CA ILE A 22 8.63 7.34 13.28
C ILE A 22 7.99 8.55 13.98
N GLU A 23 8.73 9.66 14.10
CA GLU A 23 8.21 10.88 14.69
C GLU A 23 7.09 11.53 13.88
N ALA A 24 7.21 11.48 12.54
CA ALA A 24 6.32 12.19 11.62
C ALA A 24 5.04 11.42 11.29
N VAL A 25 5.13 10.10 11.09
CA VAL A 25 4.05 9.30 10.48
C VAL A 25 3.28 8.51 11.54
N PRO A 26 2.00 8.82 11.79
CA PRO A 26 1.25 8.32 12.95
C PRO A 26 1.18 6.80 13.12
N SER A 27 1.17 6.03 12.01
CA SER A 27 1.10 4.55 12.06
C SER A 27 2.45 3.87 12.30
N VAL A 28 3.56 4.60 12.20
CA VAL A 28 4.88 4.00 12.12
C VAL A 28 5.56 3.91 13.48
N GLU A 29 5.80 2.68 13.93
CA GLU A 29 6.59 2.36 15.13
C GLU A 29 7.96 1.76 14.79
N MET A 30 8.07 1.19 13.60
CA MET A 30 9.27 0.53 13.09
C MET A 30 9.40 0.77 11.58
N VAL A 31 10.62 1.00 11.11
CA VAL A 31 10.91 1.27 9.69
C VAL A 31 11.88 0.24 9.13
N ARG A 32 11.59 -0.22 7.92
CA ARG A 32 12.54 -0.94 7.07
C ARG A 32 12.76 -0.15 5.79
N PHE A 33 14.03 0.19 5.50
CA PHE A 33 14.38 0.83 4.24
C PHE A 33 14.63 -0.18 3.12
N VAL A 34 14.23 0.24 1.93
CA VAL A 34 14.43 -0.43 0.64
C VAL A 34 14.80 0.63 -0.42
N ASN A 35 14.97 0.26 -1.68
CA ASN A 35 15.44 1.20 -2.70
C ASN A 35 14.33 1.87 -3.51
N SER A 36 13.09 1.41 -3.39
CA SER A 36 11.97 1.92 -4.19
C SER A 36 10.61 1.66 -3.53
N GLY A 37 9.59 2.41 -3.96
CA GLY A 37 8.20 2.13 -3.60
C GLY A 37 7.72 0.75 -4.05
N THR A 38 8.23 0.23 -5.17
CA THR A 38 7.94 -1.15 -5.62
C THR A 38 8.42 -2.18 -4.60
N GLU A 39 9.64 -2.05 -4.11
CA GLU A 39 10.17 -2.96 -3.08
C GLU A 39 9.43 -2.83 -1.75
N ALA A 40 9.03 -1.61 -1.38
CA ALA A 40 8.21 -1.38 -0.20
C ALA A 40 6.85 -2.08 -0.32
N CYS A 41 6.12 -1.89 -1.41
CA CYS A 41 4.83 -2.53 -1.66
C CYS A 41 4.93 -4.07 -1.77
N MET A 42 5.99 -4.58 -2.39
CA MET A 42 6.26 -6.02 -2.43
C MET A 42 6.53 -6.60 -1.04
N SER A 43 7.24 -5.86 -0.21
CA SER A 43 7.56 -6.26 1.17
C SER A 43 6.32 -6.22 2.06
N VAL A 44 5.50 -5.19 1.95
CA VAL A 44 4.26 -5.05 2.75
C VAL A 44 3.25 -6.15 2.41
N LEU A 45 3.11 -6.52 1.13
CA LEU A 45 2.23 -7.64 0.75
C LEU A 45 2.66 -8.96 1.40
N ARG A 46 3.97 -9.25 1.40
CA ARG A 46 4.50 -10.44 2.07
C ARG A 46 4.27 -10.39 3.58
N LEU A 47 4.43 -9.22 4.18
CA LEU A 47 4.17 -9.00 5.60
C LEU A 47 2.69 -9.23 5.96
N MET A 48 1.76 -8.66 5.18
CA MET A 48 0.33 -8.89 5.37
C MET A 48 -0.03 -10.38 5.38
N ARG A 49 0.46 -11.11 4.37
CA ARG A 49 0.23 -12.56 4.24
C ARG A 49 0.80 -13.35 5.40
N ALA A 50 2.04 -13.04 5.79
CA ALA A 50 2.70 -13.73 6.90
C ALA A 50 2.01 -13.48 8.24
N PHE A 51 1.55 -12.26 8.48
CA PHE A 51 0.89 -11.88 9.72
C PHE A 51 -0.51 -12.49 9.86
N THR A 52 -1.29 -12.49 8.79
CA THR A 52 -2.69 -12.95 8.82
C THR A 52 -2.84 -14.45 8.51
N GLY A 53 -1.84 -15.08 7.88
CA GLY A 53 -1.95 -16.43 7.34
C GLY A 53 -2.87 -16.55 6.12
N ARG A 54 -3.18 -15.43 5.44
CA ARG A 54 -4.13 -15.34 4.34
C ARG A 54 -3.42 -14.90 3.06
N ASP A 55 -3.89 -15.36 1.88
CA ASP A 55 -3.19 -15.14 0.62
C ASP A 55 -3.70 -13.95 -0.20
N LYS A 56 -5.00 -13.66 -0.12
CA LYS A 56 -5.63 -12.65 -0.98
C LYS A 56 -5.38 -11.23 -0.49
N VAL A 57 -5.33 -10.29 -1.43
CA VAL A 57 -5.23 -8.85 -1.16
C VAL A 57 -6.22 -8.12 -2.05
N ILE A 58 -6.84 -7.06 -1.53
CA ILE A 58 -7.66 -6.12 -2.30
C ILE A 58 -6.81 -4.91 -2.63
N LYS A 59 -6.81 -4.51 -3.92
CA LYS A 59 -6.31 -3.22 -4.40
C LYS A 59 -7.41 -2.50 -5.17
N PHE A 60 -7.21 -1.21 -5.46
CA PHE A 60 -8.18 -0.43 -6.20
C PHE A 60 -7.77 -0.19 -7.65
N GLU A 61 -8.79 -0.10 -8.52
CA GLU A 61 -8.64 0.30 -9.91
C GLU A 61 -7.94 1.67 -9.98
N GLY A 62 -7.01 1.80 -10.90
CA GLY A 62 -6.24 3.04 -11.06
C GLY A 62 -5.13 3.28 -10.03
N CYS A 63 -5.11 2.57 -8.89
CA CYS A 63 -4.01 2.62 -7.95
C CYS A 63 -2.79 1.85 -8.47
N TYR A 64 -1.61 2.46 -8.31
CA TYR A 64 -0.33 1.89 -8.71
C TYR A 64 0.56 1.62 -7.50
N HIS A 65 0.96 0.37 -7.34
CA HIS A 65 1.78 -0.09 -6.21
C HIS A 65 3.13 -0.68 -6.66
N GLY A 66 3.73 -0.06 -7.66
CA GLY A 66 4.97 -0.54 -8.26
C GLY A 66 4.74 -1.66 -9.30
N HIS A 67 5.85 -2.19 -9.80
CA HIS A 67 5.82 -3.14 -10.93
C HIS A 67 6.07 -4.60 -10.53
N ALA A 68 5.83 -4.96 -9.27
CA ALA A 68 5.82 -6.37 -8.88
C ALA A 68 4.61 -7.07 -9.51
N ASP A 69 4.82 -8.25 -10.09
CA ASP A 69 3.84 -8.98 -10.91
C ASP A 69 2.45 -9.06 -10.29
N MET A 70 2.37 -9.32 -8.98
CA MET A 70 1.11 -9.47 -8.26
C MET A 70 0.25 -8.19 -8.23
N PHE A 71 0.84 -7.02 -8.46
CA PHE A 71 0.10 -5.75 -8.53
C PHE A 71 -0.24 -5.31 -9.95
N LEU A 72 0.30 -5.98 -10.98
CA LEU A 72 0.03 -5.71 -12.38
C LEU A 72 -1.25 -6.41 -12.83
N VAL A 73 -2.35 -6.04 -12.20
CA VAL A 73 -3.68 -6.60 -12.40
C VAL A 73 -4.55 -5.56 -13.07
N LYS A 74 -5.20 -5.96 -14.18
CA LYS A 74 -6.22 -5.15 -14.83
C LYS A 74 -7.53 -5.29 -14.07
N ALA A 75 -8.09 -4.15 -13.68
CA ALA A 75 -9.44 -4.05 -13.22
C ALA A 75 -10.40 -4.38 -14.37
N GLY A 76 -11.22 -5.41 -14.19
CA GLY A 76 -12.35 -5.65 -15.10
C GLY A 76 -13.50 -4.69 -14.79
N SER A 77 -14.18 -4.20 -15.82
CA SER A 77 -15.43 -3.48 -15.67
C SER A 77 -16.54 -4.46 -15.27
N GLY A 78 -16.95 -4.43 -14.00
CA GLY A 78 -18.07 -5.22 -13.49
C GLY A 78 -17.66 -6.25 -12.44
N VAL A 79 -18.56 -6.44 -11.47
CA VAL A 79 -18.56 -7.34 -10.33
C VAL A 79 -17.39 -8.33 -10.26
N ALA A 80 -16.60 -8.23 -9.17
CA ALA A 80 -15.60 -9.21 -8.68
C ALA A 80 -14.83 -9.96 -9.78
N THR A 81 -13.96 -9.26 -10.50
CA THR A 81 -13.17 -9.92 -11.54
C THR A 81 -11.90 -10.50 -10.94
N LEU A 82 -11.74 -11.80 -11.06
CA LEU A 82 -10.47 -12.49 -10.86
C LEU A 82 -9.36 -11.73 -11.57
N GLY A 83 -8.33 -11.35 -10.84
CA GLY A 83 -7.22 -10.50 -11.30
C GLY A 83 -6.60 -10.99 -12.60
N LEU A 84 -7.05 -10.42 -13.72
CA LEU A 84 -6.41 -10.66 -15.01
C LEU A 84 -5.15 -9.83 -15.11
N PRO A 85 -4.00 -10.41 -15.53
CA PRO A 85 -2.79 -9.63 -15.72
C PRO A 85 -3.01 -8.49 -16.73
N ASP A 86 -2.52 -7.29 -16.40
CA ASP A 86 -2.56 -6.13 -17.29
C ASP A 86 -1.30 -6.03 -18.16
N SER A 87 -0.29 -6.81 -17.85
CA SER A 87 1.02 -6.75 -18.50
C SER A 87 1.36 -8.06 -19.17
N PRO A 88 1.74 -8.03 -20.46
CA PRO A 88 2.27 -9.24 -21.12
C PRO A 88 3.48 -9.79 -20.34
N GLY A 89 3.50 -11.11 -20.13
CA GLY A 89 4.57 -11.78 -19.38
C GLY A 89 4.25 -12.03 -17.91
N VAL A 90 3.21 -11.44 -17.35
CA VAL A 90 2.75 -11.75 -15.99
C VAL A 90 1.88 -13.01 -16.01
N PRO A 91 2.25 -14.08 -15.31
CA PRO A 91 1.45 -15.31 -15.26
C PRO A 91 0.12 -15.06 -14.50
N ARG A 92 -0.96 -15.66 -14.96
CA ARG A 92 -2.27 -15.57 -14.27
C ARG A 92 -2.22 -16.10 -12.83
N SER A 93 -1.41 -17.11 -12.57
CA SER A 93 -1.21 -17.66 -11.22
C SER A 93 -0.63 -16.63 -10.24
N THR A 94 0.18 -15.70 -10.72
CA THR A 94 0.78 -14.65 -9.89
C THR A 94 -0.25 -13.61 -9.43
N THR A 95 -1.24 -13.33 -10.26
CA THR A 95 -2.30 -12.35 -9.98
C THR A 95 -3.57 -12.93 -9.39
N ALA A 96 -3.68 -14.27 -9.33
CA ALA A 96 -4.90 -14.97 -8.90
C ALA A 96 -5.38 -14.59 -7.47
N ASN A 97 -4.47 -14.15 -6.62
CA ASN A 97 -4.75 -13.73 -5.24
C ASN A 97 -4.88 -12.21 -5.07
N THR A 98 -4.93 -11.44 -6.17
CA THR A 98 -5.13 -9.99 -6.12
C THR A 98 -6.53 -9.67 -6.64
N LEU A 99 -7.38 -9.21 -5.73
CA LEU A 99 -8.73 -8.78 -6.00
C LEU A 99 -8.73 -7.28 -6.31
N THR A 100 -9.65 -6.82 -7.16
CA THR A 100 -9.77 -5.40 -7.51
C THR A 100 -11.16 -4.87 -7.20
N ALA A 101 -11.24 -3.65 -6.68
CA ALA A 101 -12.47 -2.91 -6.45
C ALA A 101 -12.37 -1.52 -7.10
N PRO A 102 -13.48 -0.89 -7.50
CA PRO A 102 -13.50 0.51 -7.88
C PRO A 102 -13.09 1.40 -6.71
N TYR A 103 -12.34 2.47 -6.97
CA TYR A 103 -12.00 3.45 -5.94
C TYR A 103 -13.24 4.25 -5.51
N ASN A 104 -13.37 4.55 -4.22
CA ASN A 104 -14.55 5.17 -3.61
C ASN A 104 -15.81 4.29 -3.57
N ASP A 105 -15.71 2.99 -3.84
CA ASP A 105 -16.81 2.04 -3.73
C ASP A 105 -16.62 1.08 -2.55
N LEU A 106 -17.13 1.48 -1.39
CA LEU A 106 -17.03 0.66 -0.17
C LEU A 106 -17.91 -0.61 -0.24
N GLU A 107 -19.03 -0.55 -0.96
CA GLU A 107 -19.92 -1.71 -1.11
C GLU A 107 -19.24 -2.81 -1.92
N ALA A 108 -18.53 -2.50 -2.99
CA ALA A 108 -17.74 -3.47 -3.72
C ALA A 108 -16.68 -4.15 -2.84
N VAL A 109 -16.09 -3.42 -1.91
CA VAL A 109 -15.12 -4.01 -0.96
C VAL A 109 -15.81 -4.96 0.01
N LYS A 110 -17.01 -4.62 0.53
CA LYS A 110 -17.82 -5.49 1.37
C LYS A 110 -18.20 -6.79 0.67
N GLU A 111 -18.62 -6.70 -0.59
CA GLU A 111 -18.91 -7.87 -1.42
C GLU A 111 -17.70 -8.79 -1.56
N LEU A 112 -16.51 -8.23 -1.82
CA LEU A 112 -15.28 -9.01 -1.90
C LEU A 112 -14.95 -9.73 -0.59
N PHE A 113 -15.15 -9.11 0.57
CA PHE A 113 -14.98 -9.79 1.86
C PHE A 113 -16.02 -10.90 2.06
N ALA A 114 -17.27 -10.67 1.70
CA ALA A 114 -18.35 -11.67 1.82
C ALA A 114 -18.11 -12.90 0.91
N GLU A 115 -17.61 -12.68 -0.30
CA GLU A 115 -17.27 -13.74 -1.26
C GLU A 115 -15.98 -14.51 -0.91
N ASN A 116 -15.12 -13.94 -0.06
CA ASN A 116 -13.82 -14.49 0.28
C ASN A 116 -13.62 -14.56 1.81
N PRO A 117 -14.48 -15.29 2.54
CA PRO A 117 -14.40 -15.35 3.98
C PRO A 117 -13.03 -15.88 4.43
N ASP A 118 -12.43 -15.17 5.39
CA ASP A 118 -11.12 -15.50 6.00
C ASP A 118 -9.93 -15.68 5.02
N ALA A 119 -10.07 -15.21 3.77
CA ALA A 119 -9.03 -15.36 2.76
C ALA A 119 -8.23 -14.09 2.47
N ILE A 120 -8.76 -12.91 2.85
CA ILE A 120 -8.17 -11.61 2.55
C ILE A 120 -7.22 -11.18 3.66
N SER A 121 -5.93 -11.01 3.31
CA SER A 121 -4.87 -10.55 4.22
C SER A 121 -4.94 -9.06 4.49
N GLY A 122 -5.41 -8.27 3.53
CA GLY A 122 -5.51 -6.83 3.68
C GLY A 122 -6.00 -6.11 2.44
N VAL A 123 -6.16 -4.80 2.63
CA VAL A 123 -6.55 -3.83 1.60
C VAL A 123 -5.40 -2.83 1.45
N ILE A 124 -4.92 -2.63 0.22
CA ILE A 124 -3.91 -1.63 -0.10
C ILE A 124 -4.47 -0.58 -1.05
N LEU A 125 -4.22 0.70 -0.75
CA LEU A 125 -4.65 1.82 -1.60
C LEU A 125 -3.68 2.99 -1.54
N GLU A 126 -3.65 3.78 -2.62
CA GLU A 126 -3.18 5.17 -2.56
C GLU A 126 -4.29 6.00 -1.89
N PRO A 127 -4.07 6.63 -0.72
CA PRO A 127 -5.13 7.40 -0.07
C PRO A 127 -5.57 8.64 -0.86
N VAL A 128 -4.74 9.13 -1.76
CA VAL A 128 -5.09 10.00 -2.88
C VAL A 128 -4.48 9.37 -4.12
N VAL A 129 -5.31 8.98 -5.08
CA VAL A 129 -4.84 8.31 -6.30
C VAL A 129 -4.10 9.31 -7.18
N GLY A 130 -2.85 8.97 -7.56
CA GLY A 130 -2.02 9.82 -8.40
C GLY A 130 -1.97 9.39 -9.86
N ASN A 131 -1.87 8.09 -10.11
CA ASN A 131 -1.59 7.58 -11.46
C ASN A 131 -2.79 7.56 -12.40
N ALA A 132 -4.01 7.41 -11.89
CA ALA A 132 -5.24 7.44 -12.69
C ALA A 132 -5.84 8.85 -12.83
N GLY A 133 -5.13 9.86 -12.42
CA GLY A 133 -5.59 11.22 -12.22
C GLY A 133 -5.59 11.57 -10.74
N PHE A 134 -5.79 12.84 -10.41
CA PHE A 134 -5.84 13.26 -9.03
C PHE A 134 -7.24 12.96 -8.45
N ILE A 135 -7.38 11.78 -7.80
CA ILE A 135 -8.67 11.34 -7.23
C ILE A 135 -8.56 11.31 -5.72
N THR A 136 -9.37 12.12 -5.04
CA THR A 136 -9.45 12.16 -3.58
C THR A 136 -10.43 11.12 -3.05
N PRO A 137 -10.24 10.63 -1.82
CA PRO A 137 -11.24 9.80 -1.17
C PRO A 137 -12.51 10.61 -0.90
N GLU A 138 -13.66 10.00 -1.14
CA GLU A 138 -14.94 10.55 -0.72
C GLU A 138 -15.09 10.49 0.81
N PRO A 139 -15.88 11.40 1.40
CA PRO A 139 -16.13 11.37 2.85
C PRO A 139 -16.65 10.00 3.32
N GLY A 140 -16.03 9.45 4.34
CA GLY A 140 -16.39 8.14 4.91
C GLY A 140 -15.74 6.92 4.24
N PHE A 141 -15.06 7.08 3.09
CA PHE A 141 -14.44 5.95 2.39
C PHE A 141 -13.26 5.34 3.17
N LEU A 142 -12.31 6.17 3.59
CA LEU A 142 -11.13 5.69 4.33
C LEU A 142 -11.52 5.15 5.72
N GLU A 143 -12.44 5.82 6.40
CA GLU A 143 -12.98 5.38 7.68
C GLU A 143 -13.69 4.03 7.54
N GLY A 144 -14.53 3.90 6.51
CA GLY A 144 -15.23 2.64 6.22
C GLY A 144 -14.27 1.49 5.91
N LEU A 145 -13.19 1.73 5.15
CA LEU A 145 -12.14 0.73 4.92
C LEU A 145 -11.44 0.34 6.23
N ARG A 146 -11.18 1.31 7.12
CA ARG A 146 -10.58 1.04 8.44
C ARG A 146 -11.48 0.16 9.31
N GLU A 147 -12.76 0.45 9.36
CA GLU A 147 -13.76 -0.34 10.11
C GLU A 147 -13.87 -1.75 9.53
N LEU A 148 -14.05 -1.85 8.23
CA LEU A 148 -14.21 -3.13 7.52
C LEU A 148 -13.00 -4.05 7.68
N THR A 149 -11.79 -3.51 7.55
CA THR A 149 -10.57 -4.30 7.74
C THR A 149 -10.43 -4.80 9.17
N LYS A 150 -10.78 -3.99 10.17
CA LYS A 150 -10.80 -4.41 11.58
C LYS A 150 -11.84 -5.51 11.83
N GLU A 151 -13.04 -5.37 11.30
CA GLU A 151 -14.11 -6.36 11.45
C GLU A 151 -13.70 -7.73 10.93
N HIS A 152 -13.02 -7.77 9.78
CA HIS A 152 -12.57 -9.01 9.14
C HIS A 152 -11.18 -9.49 9.59
N GLY A 153 -10.51 -8.80 10.51
CA GLY A 153 -9.15 -9.13 10.93
C GLY A 153 -8.13 -9.09 9.79
N ALA A 154 -8.37 -8.19 8.82
CA ALA A 154 -7.48 -7.90 7.71
C ALA A 154 -6.69 -6.60 7.99
N LEU A 155 -5.59 -6.39 7.28
CA LEU A 155 -4.74 -5.21 7.46
C LEU A 155 -5.12 -4.10 6.46
N LEU A 156 -5.11 -2.85 6.91
CA LEU A 156 -5.22 -1.67 6.05
C LEU A 156 -3.82 -1.13 5.76
N VAL A 157 -3.51 -0.94 4.48
CA VAL A 157 -2.24 -0.41 4.02
C VAL A 157 -2.46 0.89 3.25
N PHE A 158 -1.82 1.97 3.68
CA PHE A 158 -1.72 3.19 2.89
C PHE A 158 -0.41 3.18 2.10
N ASP A 159 -0.55 3.17 0.77
CA ASP A 159 0.56 3.44 -0.11
C ASP A 159 0.75 4.97 -0.20
N GLU A 160 1.61 5.45 0.66
CA GLU A 160 1.96 6.87 0.75
C GLU A 160 3.24 7.23 -0.03
N VAL A 161 3.62 6.40 -0.99
CA VAL A 161 4.77 6.70 -1.87
C VAL A 161 4.62 8.04 -2.59
N MET A 162 3.37 8.45 -2.91
CA MET A 162 3.09 9.76 -3.46
C MET A 162 2.72 10.81 -2.39
N THR A 163 1.89 10.44 -1.43
CA THR A 163 1.27 11.37 -0.47
C THR A 163 2.15 11.66 0.75
N GLY A 164 2.98 10.71 1.16
CA GLY A 164 3.85 10.83 2.33
C GLY A 164 4.79 12.03 2.22
N PHE A 165 4.83 12.85 3.25
CA PHE A 165 5.60 14.11 3.33
C PHE A 165 5.27 15.13 2.22
N ARG A 166 4.21 14.91 1.44
CA ARG A 166 3.80 15.79 0.35
C ARG A 166 2.55 16.57 0.67
N ILE A 167 1.48 15.90 1.13
CA ILE A 167 0.20 16.57 1.42
C ILE A 167 0.07 17.04 2.86
N SER A 168 0.86 16.45 3.75
CA SER A 168 1.03 16.82 5.15
C SER A 168 2.35 16.24 5.67
N TYR A 169 2.85 16.70 6.82
CA TYR A 169 4.07 16.18 7.44
C TYR A 169 3.92 14.68 7.82
N GLY A 170 2.79 14.31 8.38
CA GLY A 170 2.42 12.93 8.68
C GLY A 170 1.70 12.19 7.54
N GLY A 171 1.71 12.74 6.31
CA GLY A 171 1.10 12.12 5.14
C GLY A 171 -0.43 12.20 5.09
N ALA A 172 -1.03 11.30 4.31
CA ALA A 172 -2.49 11.23 4.14
C ALA A 172 -3.19 10.81 5.44
N GLN A 173 -2.58 9.94 6.23
CA GLN A 173 -3.15 9.49 7.50
C GLN A 173 -3.33 10.64 8.50
N GLU A 174 -2.40 11.60 8.56
CA GLU A 174 -2.57 12.82 9.34
C GLU A 174 -3.64 13.72 8.71
N ARG A 175 -3.62 13.91 7.41
CA ARG A 175 -4.52 14.80 6.67
C ARG A 175 -5.99 14.37 6.78
N PHE A 176 -6.27 13.07 6.74
CA PHE A 176 -7.63 12.51 6.77
C PHE A 176 -8.03 11.92 8.14
N GLY A 177 -7.13 11.85 9.10
CA GLY A 177 -7.42 11.33 10.44
C GLY A 177 -7.67 9.83 10.50
N VAL A 178 -7.20 9.07 9.51
CA VAL A 178 -7.34 7.60 9.46
C VAL A 178 -5.97 6.95 9.51
N THR A 179 -5.73 6.12 10.52
CA THR A 179 -4.45 5.43 10.72
C THR A 179 -4.51 4.00 10.17
N PRO A 180 -3.69 3.67 9.16
CA PRO A 180 -3.56 2.31 8.64
C PRO A 180 -2.75 1.43 9.61
N ASP A 181 -2.69 0.12 9.33
CA ASP A 181 -1.81 -0.80 10.05
C ASP A 181 -0.38 -0.76 9.50
N LEU A 182 -0.23 -0.51 8.21
CA LEU A 182 1.04 -0.46 7.50
C LEU A 182 1.07 0.72 6.53
N THR A 183 2.25 1.29 6.33
CA THR A 183 2.46 2.41 5.40
C THR A 183 3.67 2.12 4.51
N THR A 184 3.54 2.36 3.21
CA THR A 184 4.69 2.38 2.30
C THR A 184 5.05 3.81 1.91
N LEU A 185 6.34 4.11 1.86
CA LEU A 185 6.89 5.42 1.56
C LEU A 185 7.88 5.36 0.40
N GLY A 186 8.12 6.47 -0.24
CA GLY A 186 9.07 6.59 -1.35
C GLY A 186 9.16 8.05 -1.84
N LYS A 187 9.64 8.24 -3.04
CA LYS A 187 9.75 9.58 -3.69
C LYS A 187 10.35 10.66 -2.77
N VAL A 188 9.52 11.47 -2.13
CA VAL A 188 9.94 12.62 -1.29
C VAL A 188 10.91 12.22 -0.19
N ILE A 189 10.69 11.06 0.46
CA ILE A 189 11.56 10.56 1.52
C ILE A 189 13.03 10.40 1.08
N GLY A 190 13.25 10.14 -0.21
CA GLY A 190 14.60 9.97 -0.77
C GLY A 190 15.32 11.28 -1.06
N GLY A 191 14.65 12.44 -1.03
CA GLY A 191 15.27 13.73 -1.34
C GLY A 191 15.93 13.79 -2.72
N GLY A 192 15.44 13.00 -3.69
CA GLY A 192 16.01 12.82 -5.03
C GLY A 192 16.86 11.56 -5.20
N LEU A 193 17.10 10.80 -4.13
CA LEU A 193 17.81 9.52 -4.18
C LEU A 193 16.85 8.34 -4.14
N PRO A 194 17.27 7.13 -4.58
CA PRO A 194 16.43 5.95 -4.60
C PRO A 194 16.24 5.38 -3.18
N VAL A 195 15.11 5.69 -2.57
CA VAL A 195 14.71 5.20 -1.24
C VAL A 195 13.23 4.85 -1.25
N GLY A 196 12.88 3.75 -0.58
CA GLY A 196 11.54 3.37 -0.16
C GLY A 196 11.56 2.88 1.29
N ALA A 197 10.44 2.83 1.90
CA ALA A 197 10.29 2.34 3.26
C ALA A 197 8.89 1.75 3.50
#